data_153a5f8a5a2fae8a3735e538644d1666
#
_entry.id   153a5f8a5a2fae8a3735e538644d1666
#
_cell.length_a   1.000
_cell.length_b   1.000
_cell.length_c   1.000
_cell.angle_alpha   90.00
_cell.angle_beta   90.00
_cell.angle_gamma   90.00
#
_symmetry.space_group_name_H-M   'P 1'
#
loop_
_entity.id
_entity.type
_entity.pdbx_description
1 polymer ?
#
loop_
_entity_poly.entity_id
_entity_poly.type
_entity_poly.pdbx_seq_one_letter_code
_entity_poly.pdbx_strand_id
1 'polypeptide(L)'
;MLIRLTDLQGGATPGIHYDLGLVVVHTLYGYRGAVVAVDIRCMAGDTWYQSNKTQPPREQPWYHVLVHESGGLSTYVAQSNLAEDTSGDPIEHPRIACYFADFKDGLYQLKERNSSGSCSI
;
A
#
# COMPACT_ATOMS: atom_id res chain seq x y z
N MET A 1 10.86 -11.82 13.32
CA MET A 1 10.59 -11.85 13.20
C MET A 1 10.21 -11.83 13.35
N LEU A 2 10.03 -11.46 13.41
CA LEU A 2 9.62 -11.35 13.55
C LEU A 2 8.90 -11.59 13.78
N ILE A 3 8.63 -11.70 14.05
CA ILE A 3 8.02 -11.86 14.15
C ILE A 3 7.47 -11.77 14.41
N ARG A 4 7.49 -11.55 14.64
CA ARG A 4 7.00 -11.37 14.87
C ARG A 4 6.72 -11.32 15.70
N LEU A 5 6.72 -10.93 16.11
CA LEU A 5 6.48 -10.69 16.70
C LEU A 5 5.65 -10.82 17.14
N THR A 6 5.29 -10.88 17.15
CA THR A 6 4.64 -10.97 17.36
C THR A 6 3.85 -11.31 17.50
N ASP A 7 3.90 -11.52 17.31
CA ASP A 7 3.35 -11.91 17.40
C ASP A 7 3.06 -12.02 18.13
N LEU A 8 3.05 -11.77 18.49
CA LEU A 8 2.86 -11.80 19.18
C LEU A 8 2.10 -11.67 19.93
N GLN A 9 1.58 -11.59 20.30
CA GLN A 9 0.97 -11.56 20.93
C GLN A 9 0.20 -10.86 21.28
N GLY A 10 -0.25 -11.04 21.60
CA GLY A 10 -1.22 -10.31 22.14
C GLY A 10 -1.84 -9.30 21.38
N GLY A 11 -1.67 -9.21 20.48
CA GLY A 11 -2.25 -8.50 19.64
C GLY A 11 -3.06 -7.37 19.76
N ALA A 12 -2.67 -6.46 20.41
CA ALA A 12 -3.47 -5.30 20.40
C ALA A 12 -3.46 -4.68 19.03
N THR A 13 -2.32 -4.54 18.42
CA THR A 13 -2.22 -3.85 17.13
C THR A 13 -2.04 -4.86 16.01
N PRO A 14 -2.89 -4.82 14.99
CA PRO A 14 -2.70 -5.71 13.85
C PRO A 14 -1.35 -5.46 13.20
N GLY A 15 -0.67 -6.51 12.82
CA GLY A 15 0.57 -6.40 12.11
C GLY A 15 0.37 -5.92 10.70
N ILE A 16 1.47 -5.49 10.08
CA ILE A 16 1.46 -5.07 8.70
C ILE A 16 1.45 -6.31 7.82
N HIS A 17 0.44 -6.43 6.96
CA HIS A 17 0.24 -7.61 6.13
C HIS A 17 0.83 -7.49 4.74
N TYR A 18 0.98 -6.26 4.22
CA TYR A 18 1.34 -6.08 2.82
C TYR A 18 2.65 -5.34 2.73
N ASP A 19 3.62 -5.96 2.07
CA ASP A 19 4.94 -5.36 1.89
C ASP A 19 4.90 -4.24 0.89
N LEU A 20 5.85 -3.33 1.00
CA LEU A 20 6.04 -2.32 -0.04
C LEU A 20 6.35 -3.01 -1.35
N GLY A 21 5.67 -2.61 -2.40
CA GLY A 21 5.81 -3.21 -3.71
C GLY A 21 4.80 -4.29 -4.03
N LEU A 22 4.06 -4.76 -3.04
CA LEU A 22 3.06 -5.79 -3.29
C LEU A 22 1.89 -5.18 -4.07
N VAL A 23 1.36 -5.94 -5.03
CA VAL A 23 0.17 -5.53 -5.74
C VAL A 23 -1.04 -5.99 -4.94
N VAL A 24 -1.94 -5.06 -4.68
CA VAL A 24 -3.13 -5.31 -3.87
C VAL A 24 -4.38 -4.92 -4.66
N VAL A 25 -5.53 -5.36 -4.17
CA VAL A 25 -6.81 -5.00 -4.75
C VAL A 25 -7.70 -4.44 -3.64
N HIS A 26 -8.43 -3.37 -3.96
CA HIS A 26 -9.38 -2.79 -3.01
C HIS A 26 -10.62 -3.67 -2.98
N THR A 27 -10.98 -4.15 -1.80
CA THR A 27 -12.05 -5.15 -1.70
C THR A 27 -13.43 -4.59 -2.01
N LEU A 28 -13.63 -3.29 -1.84
CA LEU A 28 -14.92 -2.67 -2.10
C LEU A 28 -15.01 -2.10 -3.50
N TYR A 29 -13.95 -1.45 -3.97
CA TYR A 29 -14.01 -0.76 -5.26
C TYR A 29 -13.37 -1.54 -6.40
N GLY A 30 -12.61 -2.58 -6.08
CA GLY A 30 -12.09 -3.47 -7.10
C GLY A 30 -10.87 -3.02 -7.87
N TYR A 31 -10.34 -1.83 -7.57
CA TYR A 31 -9.16 -1.40 -8.30
C TYR A 31 -7.90 -2.09 -7.75
N ARG A 32 -6.90 -2.19 -8.62
CA ARG A 32 -5.61 -2.77 -8.25
C ARG A 32 -4.60 -1.66 -8.08
N GLY A 33 -3.55 -1.93 -7.32
CA GLY A 33 -2.51 -0.94 -7.15
C GLY A 33 -1.30 -1.51 -6.45
N ALA A 34 -0.24 -0.71 -6.41
CA ALA A 34 1.01 -1.11 -5.78
C ALA A 34 1.22 -0.33 -4.49
N VAL A 35 1.60 -1.03 -3.43
CA VAL A 35 1.85 -0.40 -2.14
C VAL A 35 3.19 0.31 -2.17
N VAL A 36 3.20 1.61 -1.85
CA VAL A 36 4.44 2.39 -1.84
C VAL A 36 4.83 2.88 -0.45
N ALA A 37 3.90 2.87 0.49
CA ALA A 37 4.21 3.29 1.86
C ALA A 37 3.14 2.74 2.79
N VAL A 38 3.47 2.64 4.07
CA VAL A 38 2.53 2.16 5.06
C VAL A 38 2.70 2.95 6.35
N ASP A 39 1.57 3.27 6.97
CA ASP A 39 1.53 3.84 8.31
C ASP A 39 0.90 2.82 9.25
N ILE A 40 1.38 2.74 10.47
CA ILE A 40 0.85 1.74 11.39
C ILE A 40 -0.56 2.07 11.86
N ARG A 41 -1.00 3.30 11.64
CA ARG A 41 -2.36 3.75 11.93
C ARG A 41 -2.67 4.89 10.99
N CYS A 42 -3.94 5.26 10.90
CA CYS A 42 -4.35 6.36 10.03
C CYS A 42 -3.74 7.67 10.51
N MET A 43 -2.93 8.27 9.66
CA MET A 43 -2.26 9.53 9.97
C MET A 43 -2.94 10.73 9.32
N ALA A 44 -4.02 10.50 8.58
CA ALA A 44 -4.74 11.59 7.94
C ALA A 44 -5.56 12.35 8.98
N GLY A 45 -5.86 13.60 8.68
CA GLY A 45 -6.66 14.42 9.56
C GLY A 45 -8.12 13.98 9.59
N ASP A 46 -8.82 14.46 10.63
CA ASP A 46 -10.21 14.04 10.81
C ASP A 46 -11.11 14.45 9.66
N THR A 47 -10.88 15.63 9.10
CA THR A 47 -11.71 16.08 7.99
C THR A 47 -11.60 15.13 6.79
N TRP A 48 -10.36 14.74 6.48
CA TRP A 48 -10.15 13.80 5.39
C TRP A 48 -10.84 12.47 5.68
N TYR A 49 -10.63 11.96 6.90
CA TYR A 49 -11.16 10.67 7.29
C TYR A 49 -12.69 10.66 7.20
N GLN A 50 -13.32 11.69 7.70
CA GLN A 50 -14.78 11.74 7.74
C GLN A 50 -15.40 12.02 6.40
N SER A 51 -14.64 12.57 5.46
CA SER A 51 -15.17 12.85 4.13
C SER A 51 -15.13 11.63 3.21
N ASN A 52 -14.50 10.56 3.65
CA ASN A 52 -14.45 9.34 2.83
C ASN A 52 -15.76 8.58 2.93
N LYS A 53 -16.06 7.86 1.85
CA LYS A 53 -17.27 7.04 1.84
C LYS A 53 -17.21 5.92 2.88
N THR A 54 -16.03 5.36 3.09
CA THR A 54 -15.85 4.32 4.09
C THR A 54 -15.05 4.90 5.24
N GLN A 55 -15.35 4.47 6.44
CA GLN A 55 -14.62 4.92 7.62
C GLN A 55 -14.20 3.73 8.46
N PRO A 56 -13.26 2.93 7.92
CA PRO A 56 -12.77 1.80 8.68
C PRO A 56 -11.98 2.27 9.89
N PRO A 57 -11.78 1.41 10.89
CA PRO A 57 -11.06 1.81 12.09
C PRO A 57 -9.71 2.41 11.78
N ARG A 58 -9.40 3.51 12.46
CA ARG A 58 -8.14 4.20 12.26
C ARG A 58 -6.95 3.43 12.86
N GLU A 59 -7.19 2.60 13.85
CA GLU A 59 -6.14 1.90 14.57
C GLU A 59 -5.82 0.58 13.91
N GLN A 60 -5.30 0.68 12.69
CA GLN A 60 -4.81 -0.45 11.91
C GLN A 60 -3.84 0.11 10.88
N PRO A 61 -3.05 -0.72 10.23
CA PRO A 61 -2.18 -0.21 9.16
C PRO A 61 -2.99 0.40 8.02
N TRP A 62 -2.46 1.48 7.48
CA TRP A 62 -3.04 2.17 6.31
C TRP A 62 -1.95 2.31 5.27
N TYR A 63 -2.32 2.11 4.01
CA TYR A 63 -1.36 1.96 2.92
C TYR A 63 -1.54 3.05 1.88
N HIS A 64 -0.41 3.54 1.39
CA HIS A 64 -0.42 4.44 0.22
C HIS A 64 -0.29 3.56 -1.02
N VAL A 65 -1.23 3.68 -1.94
CA VAL A 65 -1.34 2.77 -3.07
C VAL A 65 -1.37 3.56 -4.37
N LEU A 66 -0.50 3.19 -5.31
CA LEU A 66 -0.53 3.75 -6.67
C LEU A 66 -1.56 2.97 -7.46
N VAL A 67 -2.59 3.65 -7.93
CA VAL A 67 -3.75 2.97 -8.53
C VAL A 67 -3.50 2.69 -10.00
N HIS A 68 -3.76 1.44 -10.38
CA HIS A 68 -3.54 0.94 -11.74
C HIS A 68 -4.43 1.67 -12.74
N GLU A 69 -3.83 2.13 -13.84
CA GLU A 69 -4.55 2.73 -14.97
C GLU A 69 -5.43 3.88 -14.54
N SER A 70 -4.95 4.69 -13.62
CA SER A 70 -5.73 5.80 -13.09
C SER A 70 -5.24 7.16 -13.57
N GLY A 71 -4.20 7.17 -14.39
CA GLY A 71 -3.63 8.45 -14.84
C GLY A 71 -2.78 9.12 -13.78
N GLY A 72 -2.39 8.37 -12.73
CA GLY A 72 -1.49 8.93 -11.72
C GLY A 72 -2.10 9.08 -10.34
N LEU A 73 -3.25 8.49 -10.11
CA LEU A 73 -3.90 8.60 -8.80
C LEU A 73 -3.21 7.75 -7.75
N SER A 74 -3.13 8.26 -6.54
CA SER A 74 -2.75 7.44 -5.39
C SER A 74 -3.83 7.56 -4.34
N THR A 75 -3.98 6.49 -3.55
CA THR A 75 -5.02 6.44 -2.53
C THR A 75 -4.44 6.00 -1.21
N TYR A 76 -5.16 6.26 -0.14
CA TYR A 76 -4.76 5.93 1.22
C TYR A 76 -5.82 4.98 1.78
N VAL A 77 -5.44 3.74 2.04
CA VAL A 77 -6.42 2.67 2.24
C VAL A 77 -6.10 1.88 3.48
N ALA A 78 -7.12 1.63 4.29
CA ALA A 78 -6.98 0.81 5.49
C ALA A 78 -6.74 -0.65 5.10
N GLN A 79 -5.96 -1.34 5.91
CA GLN A 79 -5.64 -2.74 5.67
C GLN A 79 -6.89 -3.60 5.49
N SER A 80 -7.93 -3.31 6.25
CA SER A 80 -9.15 -4.11 6.19
C SER A 80 -9.88 -4.00 4.84
N ASN A 81 -9.55 -2.99 4.04
CA ASN A 81 -10.15 -2.82 2.72
C ASN A 81 -9.25 -3.29 1.58
N LEU A 82 -8.19 -4.00 1.89
CA LEU A 82 -7.26 -4.49 0.88
C LEU A 82 -7.17 -6.02 0.93
N ALA A 83 -6.80 -6.59 -0.20
CA ALA A 83 -6.44 -7.99 -0.30
C ALA A 83 -5.28 -8.09 -1.27
N GLU A 84 -4.53 -9.16 -1.18
CA GLU A 84 -3.44 -9.39 -2.10
C GLU A 84 -4.00 -9.69 -3.49
N ASP A 85 -3.42 -9.07 -4.52
CA ASP A 85 -3.80 -9.37 -5.89
C ASP A 85 -3.09 -10.64 -6.33
N THR A 86 -3.85 -11.60 -6.83
CA THR A 86 -3.30 -12.89 -7.19
C THR A 86 -3.11 -13.07 -8.69
N SER A 87 -3.37 -12.02 -9.47
CA SER A 87 -3.25 -12.15 -10.92
C SER A 87 -1.80 -12.24 -11.40
N GLY A 88 -0.89 -11.65 -10.66
CA GLY A 88 0.50 -11.61 -11.08
C GLY A 88 0.80 -10.55 -12.12
N ASP A 89 -0.15 -9.70 -12.46
CA ASP A 89 0.04 -8.69 -13.47
C ASP A 89 0.61 -7.41 -12.90
N PRO A 90 1.45 -6.70 -13.66
CA PRO A 90 2.01 -5.44 -13.18
C PRO A 90 0.97 -4.32 -13.15
N ILE A 91 1.38 -3.20 -12.60
CA ILE A 91 0.56 -2.00 -12.48
C ILE A 91 1.05 -0.98 -13.49
N GLU A 92 0.11 -0.28 -14.12
CA GLU A 92 0.46 0.84 -14.99
C GLU A 92 0.20 2.14 -14.24
N HIS A 93 1.28 2.84 -13.94
CA HIS A 93 1.20 4.09 -13.21
C HIS A 93 2.47 4.89 -13.51
N PRO A 94 2.34 6.21 -13.74
CA PRO A 94 3.51 7.00 -14.14
C PRO A 94 4.61 7.07 -13.08
N ARG A 95 4.30 6.79 -11.82
CA ARG A 95 5.31 6.85 -10.78
C ARG A 95 5.84 5.49 -10.33
N ILE A 96 5.47 4.43 -11.02
CA ILE A 96 6.00 3.11 -10.65
C ILE A 96 7.53 3.13 -10.67
N ALA A 97 8.12 3.70 -11.72
CA ALA A 97 9.58 3.72 -11.86
C ALA A 97 10.25 4.63 -10.83
N CYS A 98 9.49 5.48 -10.15
CA CYS A 98 10.04 6.32 -9.10
C CYS A 98 10.37 5.52 -7.85
N TYR A 99 9.60 4.49 -7.60
CA TYR A 99 9.73 3.72 -6.37
C TYR A 99 10.39 2.37 -6.58
N PHE A 100 10.26 1.79 -7.77
CA PHE A 100 10.59 0.39 -7.97
C PHE A 100 11.54 0.21 -9.16
N ALA A 101 12.42 -0.80 -9.03
CA ALA A 101 13.38 -1.12 -10.09
C ALA A 101 12.87 -2.25 -10.97
N ASP A 102 12.26 -3.25 -10.38
CA ASP A 102 11.85 -4.46 -11.08
C ASP A 102 10.52 -4.96 -10.56
N PHE A 103 9.93 -5.85 -11.34
CA PHE A 103 8.69 -6.52 -10.94
C PHE A 103 8.85 -8.02 -11.19
N LYS A 104 8.48 -8.81 -10.20
CA LYS A 104 8.57 -10.26 -10.33
C LYS A 104 7.53 -10.92 -9.45
N ASP A 105 6.69 -11.77 -10.06
CA ASP A 105 5.72 -12.58 -9.34
C ASP A 105 4.81 -11.77 -8.44
N GLY A 106 4.29 -10.67 -8.96
CA GLY A 106 3.33 -9.86 -8.22
C GLY A 106 3.95 -8.93 -7.20
N LEU A 107 5.26 -8.84 -7.17
CA LEU A 107 5.95 -7.99 -6.19
C LEU A 107 6.96 -7.11 -6.89
N TYR A 108 6.84 -5.82 -6.66
CA TYR A 108 7.81 -4.85 -7.15
C TYR A 108 9.01 -4.80 -6.20
N GLN A 109 10.19 -4.63 -6.77
CA GLN A 109 11.42 -4.50 -5.99
C GLN A 109 11.74 -3.04 -5.80
N LEU A 110 11.91 -2.62 -4.55
CA LEU A 110 12.21 -1.24 -4.26
C LEU A 110 13.54 -0.83 -4.86
N LYS A 111 13.62 0.41 -5.31
CA LYS A 111 14.88 0.98 -5.73
C LYS A 111 15.79 1.13 -4.54
N GLU A 112 17.09 1.04 -4.80
CA GLU A 112 18.05 1.35 -3.77
C GLU A 112 17.96 2.81 -3.42
N ARG A 113 18.14 3.11 -2.14
CA ARG A 113 17.94 4.48 -1.71
C ARG A 113 18.95 5.47 -2.29
N ASN A 114 20.11 4.98 -2.74
CA ASN A 114 21.09 5.84 -3.38
C ASN A 114 20.84 6.03 -4.86
N SER A 115 19.85 5.41 -5.39
CA SER A 115 19.55 5.54 -6.78
C SER A 115 19.23 6.99 -7.07
N SER A 116 19.92 7.54 -8.04
CA SER A 116 19.75 8.93 -8.33
C SER A 116 18.58 9.20 -9.25
N GLY A 117 17.89 8.19 -9.64
CA GLY A 117 16.78 8.41 -10.53
C GLY A 117 15.65 9.08 -9.83
N SER A 118 15.82 10.27 -9.47
CA SER A 118 14.78 10.94 -8.76
C SER A 118 13.59 11.15 -9.63
N CYS A 119 12.49 10.82 -9.11
CA CYS A 119 11.23 11.23 -9.68
C CYS A 119 10.88 12.47 -8.95
N SER A 120 11.24 13.56 -9.48
CA SER A 120 10.75 14.75 -8.85
C SER A 120 9.27 14.82 -9.16
N ILE A 121 8.58 15.03 -8.19
CA ILE A 121 7.15 15.06 -8.35
C ILE A 121 6.65 16.47 -8.29
#